data_2e20ca0e9a0f57e4d6099a69be8fdbd4
#
_entry.id   2e20ca0e9a0f57e4d6099a69be8fdbd4
#
_cell.length_a   1.000
_cell.length_b   1.000
_cell.length_c   1.000
_cell.angle_alpha   90.00
_cell.angle_beta   90.00
_cell.angle_gamma   90.00
#
_symmetry.space_group_name_H-M   'P 1'
#
loop_
_entity.id
_entity.type
_entity.pdbx_description
1 polymer ?
#
loop_
_entity_poly.entity_id
_entity_poly.type
_entity_poly.pdbx_seq_one_letter_code
_entity_poly.pdbx_strand_id
1 'polypeptide(L)'
;MAYPATAARAALAAAALACGGVLLAACGSSGGAAAPPTTVTATVTATPSASTAAPPATGTSVSPHTAGPPACATSGLSVKLGAGNGAAGSTFVPIVFTNTTGSSCSLFGYPGVSFVTGRGGSQIGSAAMRDPTEPARSIVVAAGGVAHATLRVVQADNFPAAGCQPTAVSTLKIFPPGQTTALYLAFSSRTCASTSPSDQVLYIQTMGSGAGS
;
A
#
# COMPACT_ATOMS: atom_id res chain seq x y z
N MET A 1 -32.39 40.45 25.78
CA MET A 1 -32.99 39.28 26.48
C MET A 1 -31.84 38.39 26.91
N ALA A 2 -31.56 38.32 28.20
CA ALA A 2 -30.44 37.62 28.79
C ALA A 2 -30.89 36.22 29.22
N TYR A 3 -30.13 35.17 28.91
CA TYR A 3 -30.32 33.83 29.45
C TYR A 3 -29.22 33.53 30.48
N PRO A 4 -29.56 32.94 31.61
CA PRO A 4 -28.61 32.69 32.69
C PRO A 4 -27.84 31.37 32.49
N ALA A 5 -26.60 31.42 32.95
CA ALA A 5 -25.72 30.27 33.10
C ALA A 5 -26.19 29.33 34.20
N THR A 6 -26.26 28.03 33.91
CA THR A 6 -26.43 26.96 34.93
C THR A 6 -25.15 26.13 34.98
N ALA A 7 -24.41 26.31 36.06
CA ALA A 7 -23.30 25.47 36.44
C ALA A 7 -23.82 24.18 37.08
N ALA A 8 -23.43 23.02 36.56
CA ALA A 8 -23.60 21.71 37.20
C ALA A 8 -22.23 21.15 37.58
N ARG A 9 -21.95 21.12 38.87
CA ARG A 9 -20.86 20.37 39.53
C ARG A 9 -21.35 18.93 39.80
N ALA A 10 -20.58 17.95 39.45
CA ALA A 10 -20.64 16.60 40.04
C ALA A 10 -19.26 15.97 39.86
N ALA A 11 -18.47 15.85 40.87
CA ALA A 11 -18.36 14.85 41.90
C ALA A 11 -17.45 13.67 41.45
N LEU A 12 -16.26 13.64 42.10
CA LEU A 12 -15.25 12.61 42.10
C LEU A 12 -15.83 11.26 42.61
N ALA A 13 -15.41 10.17 41.99
CA ALA A 13 -15.33 8.86 42.62
C ALA A 13 -13.99 8.21 42.28
N ALA A 14 -13.10 8.17 43.26
CA ALA A 14 -11.90 7.37 43.27
C ALA A 14 -12.26 5.94 43.63
N ALA A 15 -11.81 4.95 42.86
CA ALA A 15 -11.78 3.57 43.27
C ALA A 15 -10.37 3.01 43.01
N ALA A 16 -9.60 2.87 44.07
CA ALA A 16 -8.34 2.14 44.12
C ALA A 16 -8.68 0.64 44.33
N LEU A 17 -8.12 -0.24 43.52
CA LEU A 17 -8.00 -1.65 43.79
C LEU A 17 -6.58 -2.10 43.49
N ALA A 18 -5.85 -2.38 44.55
CA ALA A 18 -4.58 -3.09 44.57
C ALA A 18 -4.86 -4.58 44.69
N CYS A 19 -4.09 -5.43 44.02
CA CYS A 19 -3.78 -6.85 44.27
C CYS A 19 -3.08 -7.33 43.00
N GLY A 20 -1.95 -7.95 42.96
CA GLY A 20 -1.22 -8.80 43.84
C GLY A 20 -0.28 -9.58 42.94
N GLY A 21 1.00 -9.66 43.29
CA GLY A 21 2.04 -10.30 42.51
C GLY A 21 1.93 -11.81 42.39
N VAL A 22 2.49 -12.36 41.33
CA VAL A 22 3.06 -13.72 41.30
C VAL A 22 4.37 -13.68 40.49
N LEU A 23 5.45 -13.89 41.22
CA LEU A 23 6.78 -14.23 40.68
C LEU A 23 6.78 -15.73 40.32
N LEU A 24 7.16 -16.05 39.11
CA LEU A 24 7.63 -17.39 38.79
C LEU A 24 8.90 -17.28 37.94
N ALA A 25 10.00 -17.50 38.64
CA ALA A 25 11.30 -17.76 38.02
C ALA A 25 11.35 -19.21 37.56
N ALA A 26 11.78 -19.45 36.34
CA ALA A 26 12.25 -20.75 35.88
C ALA A 26 13.49 -20.56 35.00
N CYS A 27 14.63 -20.90 35.58
CA CYS A 27 15.89 -21.12 34.88
C CYS A 27 15.79 -22.35 33.98
N GLY A 28 16.38 -22.24 32.80
CA GLY A 28 16.60 -23.37 31.89
C GLY A 28 17.74 -23.05 30.93
N SER A 29 18.96 -23.25 31.42
CA SER A 29 20.18 -23.27 30.59
C SER A 29 20.26 -24.60 29.87
N SER A 30 20.46 -24.60 28.55
CA SER A 30 21.19 -25.66 27.88
C SER A 30 21.83 -25.10 26.59
N GLY A 31 23.15 -24.98 26.68
CA GLY A 31 24.02 -24.67 25.56
C GLY A 31 23.98 -25.80 24.54
N GLY A 32 23.80 -25.44 23.29
CA GLY A 32 24.02 -26.28 22.13
C GLY A 32 25.11 -25.66 21.29
N ALA A 33 26.31 -26.26 21.31
CA ALA A 33 27.43 -25.90 20.49
C ALA A 33 27.09 -26.07 19.01
N ALA A 34 27.28 -25.01 18.22
CA ALA A 34 27.20 -25.06 16.78
C ALA A 34 28.40 -25.80 16.20
N ALA A 35 28.17 -26.88 15.44
CA ALA A 35 29.16 -27.56 14.65
C ALA A 35 29.46 -26.73 13.37
N PRO A 36 30.73 -26.69 12.91
CA PRO A 36 31.10 -25.95 11.69
C PRO A 36 30.57 -26.68 10.44
N PRO A 37 30.23 -25.92 9.37
CA PRO A 37 29.79 -26.53 8.12
C PRO A 37 30.95 -27.25 7.41
N THR A 38 30.79 -28.55 7.16
CA THR A 38 31.67 -29.33 6.30
C THR A 38 31.41 -28.98 4.84
N THR A 39 32.41 -28.33 4.23
CA THR A 39 32.45 -28.09 2.77
C THR A 39 32.74 -29.41 2.07
N VAL A 40 31.79 -29.99 1.37
CA VAL A 40 32.00 -31.14 0.47
C VAL A 40 32.35 -30.59 -0.90
N THR A 41 33.64 -30.66 -1.25
CA THR A 41 34.10 -30.38 -2.60
C THR A 41 33.80 -31.61 -3.46
N ALA A 42 32.80 -31.54 -4.31
CA ALA A 42 32.52 -32.54 -5.32
C ALA A 42 33.37 -32.27 -6.54
N THR A 43 34.42 -33.09 -6.73
CA THR A 43 35.21 -33.11 -7.95
C THR A 43 34.43 -33.86 -9.04
N VAL A 44 33.93 -33.13 -10.03
CA VAL A 44 33.24 -33.73 -11.20
C VAL A 44 34.30 -34.03 -12.25
N THR A 45 34.61 -35.30 -12.38
CA THR A 45 35.43 -35.82 -13.51
C THR A 45 34.59 -35.85 -14.77
N ALA A 46 34.88 -34.96 -15.71
CA ALA A 46 34.22 -34.96 -17.02
C ALA A 46 34.76 -36.09 -17.91
N THR A 47 33.93 -37.08 -18.22
CA THR A 47 34.18 -38.07 -19.26
C THR A 47 33.65 -37.50 -20.57
N PRO A 48 34.43 -37.49 -21.69
CA PRO A 48 33.92 -37.04 -22.97
C PRO A 48 33.05 -38.17 -23.58
N SER A 49 31.74 -37.96 -23.61
CA SER A 49 30.80 -38.78 -24.34
C SER A 49 30.68 -38.35 -25.79
N ALA A 50 30.82 -39.29 -26.68
CA ALA A 50 30.73 -39.12 -28.12
C ALA A 50 29.39 -38.54 -28.57
N SER A 51 29.50 -37.59 -29.50
CA SER A 51 28.37 -36.95 -30.19
C SER A 51 27.69 -37.94 -31.12
N THR A 52 26.51 -38.44 -30.74
CA THR A 52 25.61 -39.14 -31.66
C THR A 52 24.60 -38.09 -32.15
N ALA A 53 24.61 -37.88 -33.46
CA ALA A 53 23.69 -36.94 -34.12
C ALA A 53 22.23 -37.39 -33.89
N ALA A 54 21.44 -36.53 -33.23
CA ALA A 54 19.99 -36.70 -33.11
C ALA A 54 19.28 -36.33 -34.41
N PRO A 55 18.20 -37.05 -34.79
CA PRO A 55 17.38 -36.70 -35.95
C PRO A 55 16.68 -35.33 -35.73
N PRO A 56 16.29 -34.61 -36.81
CA PRO A 56 15.67 -33.30 -36.69
C PRO A 56 14.35 -33.40 -35.92
N ALA A 57 14.29 -32.77 -34.78
CA ALA A 57 13.07 -32.64 -34.02
C ALA A 57 12.06 -31.83 -34.83
N THR A 58 10.95 -32.47 -35.19
CA THR A 58 9.76 -31.83 -35.74
C THR A 58 9.38 -30.72 -34.77
N GLY A 59 9.55 -29.45 -35.17
CA GLY A 59 9.22 -28.29 -34.36
C GLY A 59 7.75 -28.32 -34.01
N THR A 60 7.43 -28.65 -32.78
CA THR A 60 6.11 -28.36 -32.19
C THR A 60 5.99 -26.86 -32.16
N SER A 61 5.19 -26.31 -33.05
CA SER A 61 4.81 -24.90 -33.05
C SER A 61 4.11 -24.62 -31.72
N VAL A 62 4.84 -24.07 -30.75
CA VAL A 62 4.26 -23.56 -29.52
C VAL A 62 3.42 -22.37 -29.97
N SER A 63 2.08 -22.52 -29.96
CA SER A 63 1.18 -21.39 -30.15
C SER A 63 1.61 -20.28 -29.20
N PRO A 64 1.82 -19.06 -29.70
CA PRO A 64 2.14 -17.94 -28.80
C PRO A 64 1.00 -17.83 -27.79
N HIS A 65 1.29 -18.06 -26.51
CA HIS A 65 0.40 -17.62 -25.45
C HIS A 65 0.17 -16.13 -25.72
N THR A 66 -1.07 -15.75 -26.02
CA THR A 66 -1.44 -14.36 -26.18
C THR A 66 -1.17 -13.67 -24.84
N ALA A 67 0.02 -13.12 -24.69
CA ALA A 67 0.35 -12.31 -23.55
C ALA A 67 -0.71 -11.19 -23.49
N GLY A 68 -1.31 -11.00 -22.32
CA GLY A 68 -2.27 -9.91 -22.13
C GLY A 68 -1.67 -8.56 -22.49
N PRO A 69 -2.45 -7.47 -22.53
CA PRO A 69 -1.93 -6.14 -22.84
C PRO A 69 -0.75 -5.77 -21.94
N PRO A 70 0.22 -4.99 -22.44
CA PRO A 70 1.38 -4.55 -21.66
C PRO A 70 0.94 -3.73 -20.45
N ALA A 71 1.82 -3.61 -19.44
CA ALA A 71 1.55 -2.74 -18.30
C ALA A 71 1.38 -1.28 -18.75
N CYS A 72 0.43 -0.56 -18.13
CA CYS A 72 0.23 0.86 -18.42
C CYS A 72 1.45 1.67 -17.99
N ALA A 73 2.07 2.39 -18.91
CA ALA A 73 3.11 3.34 -18.59
C ALA A 73 2.50 4.61 -17.96
N THR A 74 3.21 5.25 -17.03
CA THR A 74 2.74 6.49 -16.38
C THR A 74 2.42 7.60 -17.38
N SER A 75 3.23 7.73 -18.45
CA SER A 75 3.02 8.73 -19.51
C SER A 75 1.73 8.54 -20.31
N GLY A 76 1.18 7.33 -20.31
CA GLY A 76 -0.10 6.98 -20.95
C GLY A 76 -1.30 7.02 -19.99
N LEU A 77 -1.11 7.52 -18.76
CA LEU A 77 -2.16 7.60 -17.76
C LEU A 77 -2.40 9.05 -17.33
N SER A 78 -3.64 9.43 -17.20
CA SER A 78 -4.04 10.58 -16.40
C SER A 78 -4.77 10.14 -15.14
N VAL A 79 -4.74 10.96 -14.09
CA VAL A 79 -5.42 10.67 -12.82
C VAL A 79 -6.34 11.81 -12.43
N LYS A 80 -7.46 11.46 -11.79
CA LYS A 80 -8.37 12.41 -11.12
C LYS A 80 -8.97 11.75 -9.88
N LEU A 81 -9.55 12.56 -9.00
CA LEU A 81 -10.35 12.04 -7.89
C LEU A 81 -11.78 11.77 -8.37
N GLY A 82 -12.36 10.66 -7.94
CA GLY A 82 -13.78 10.37 -8.05
C GLY A 82 -14.59 11.03 -6.93
N ALA A 83 -15.89 10.77 -6.91
CA ALA A 83 -16.76 11.17 -5.81
C ALA A 83 -16.33 10.43 -4.53
N GLY A 84 -16.00 11.18 -3.50
CA GLY A 84 -15.64 10.63 -2.19
C GLY A 84 -16.86 10.56 -1.27
N ASN A 85 -16.77 9.69 -0.27
CA ASN A 85 -17.72 9.62 0.82
C ASN A 85 -16.97 9.57 2.17
N GLY A 86 -17.68 9.92 3.25
CA GLY A 86 -17.14 9.87 4.61
C GLY A 86 -17.85 8.80 5.42
N ALA A 87 -17.09 7.99 6.16
CA ALA A 87 -17.63 7.03 7.11
C ALA A 87 -16.65 6.76 8.24
N ALA A 88 -17.16 6.65 9.47
CA ALA A 88 -16.40 6.20 10.65
C ALA A 88 -15.05 6.90 10.84
N GLY A 89 -15.00 8.23 10.77
CA GLY A 89 -13.76 9.00 10.97
C GLY A 89 -12.73 8.86 9.85
N SER A 90 -13.17 8.46 8.65
CA SER A 90 -12.34 8.34 7.44
C SER A 90 -13.07 8.95 6.25
N THR A 91 -12.30 9.37 5.25
CA THR A 91 -12.79 9.71 3.91
C THR A 91 -12.32 8.63 2.93
N PHE A 92 -13.24 8.14 2.11
CA PHE A 92 -12.94 7.20 1.04
C PHE A 92 -13.08 7.93 -0.29
N VAL A 93 -12.04 7.93 -1.10
CA VAL A 93 -12.03 8.63 -2.39
C VAL A 93 -11.37 7.78 -3.46
N PRO A 94 -12.07 7.47 -4.57
CA PRO A 94 -11.47 6.78 -5.69
C PRO A 94 -10.40 7.66 -6.37
N ILE A 95 -9.21 7.12 -6.57
CA ILE A 95 -8.23 7.65 -7.52
C ILE A 95 -8.49 6.98 -8.85
N VAL A 96 -9.01 7.73 -9.81
CA VAL A 96 -9.40 7.23 -11.12
C VAL A 96 -8.25 7.43 -12.10
N PHE A 97 -7.80 6.33 -12.69
CA PHE A 97 -6.77 6.29 -13.74
C PHE A 97 -7.46 6.17 -15.09
N THR A 98 -7.15 7.05 -16.03
CA THR A 98 -7.65 7.00 -17.40
C THR A 98 -6.49 6.65 -18.33
N ASN A 99 -6.68 5.63 -19.17
CA ASN A 99 -5.74 5.32 -20.24
C ASN A 99 -5.91 6.34 -21.36
N THR A 100 -4.93 7.20 -21.55
CA THR A 100 -4.94 8.27 -22.57
C THR A 100 -4.32 7.82 -23.89
N THR A 101 -3.89 6.58 -24.00
CA THR A 101 -3.30 6.02 -25.23
C THR A 101 -4.35 5.44 -26.15
N GLY A 102 -3.97 5.18 -27.43
CA GLY A 102 -4.82 4.52 -28.41
C GLY A 102 -4.90 2.99 -28.29
N SER A 103 -4.25 2.38 -27.31
CA SER A 103 -4.18 0.93 -27.13
C SER A 103 -4.53 0.52 -25.71
N SER A 104 -5.03 -0.70 -25.54
CA SER A 104 -5.27 -1.25 -24.21
C SER A 104 -3.97 -1.48 -23.46
N CYS A 105 -3.99 -1.27 -22.15
CA CYS A 105 -2.91 -1.62 -21.23
C CYS A 105 -3.45 -2.28 -19.96
N SER A 106 -2.61 -2.78 -19.09
CA SER A 106 -3.01 -3.47 -17.86
C SER A 106 -2.43 -2.78 -16.61
N LEU A 107 -3.22 -2.80 -15.52
CA LEU A 107 -2.81 -2.39 -14.18
C LEU A 107 -2.97 -3.58 -13.24
N PHE A 108 -1.96 -3.85 -12.39
CA PHE A 108 -1.98 -4.97 -11.45
C PHE A 108 -1.52 -4.53 -10.07
N GLY A 109 -2.33 -4.81 -9.06
CA GLY A 109 -1.98 -4.58 -7.65
C GLY A 109 -2.38 -3.21 -7.15
N TYR A 110 -1.49 -2.54 -6.41
CA TYR A 110 -1.77 -1.32 -5.65
C TYR A 110 -0.96 -0.16 -6.21
N PRO A 111 -1.54 1.04 -6.39
CA PRO A 111 -0.75 2.24 -6.61
C PRO A 111 -0.01 2.63 -5.32
N GLY A 112 1.16 3.25 -5.44
CA GLY A 112 1.81 3.91 -4.32
C GLY A 112 1.20 5.30 -4.13
N VAL A 113 0.81 5.66 -2.90
CA VAL A 113 0.21 6.97 -2.61
C VAL A 113 0.84 7.57 -1.36
N SER A 114 1.17 8.85 -1.41
CA SER A 114 1.65 9.60 -0.24
C SER A 114 1.24 11.06 -0.31
N PHE A 115 1.15 11.71 0.84
CA PHE A 115 1.10 13.17 0.91
C PHE A 115 2.49 13.75 0.74
N VAL A 116 2.57 14.87 0.05
CA VAL A 116 3.82 15.61 -0.18
C VAL A 116 3.59 17.12 -0.01
N THR A 117 4.69 17.86 0.20
CA THR A 117 4.67 19.33 0.35
C THR A 117 4.33 20.07 -0.95
N GLY A 118 4.19 19.34 -2.06
CA GLY A 118 3.93 19.85 -3.40
C GLY A 118 4.53 18.95 -4.46
N ARG A 119 4.40 19.30 -5.74
CA ARG A 119 5.00 18.55 -6.84
C ARG A 119 6.53 18.48 -6.68
N GLY A 120 7.08 17.27 -6.57
CA GLY A 120 8.51 17.05 -6.32
C GLY A 120 8.95 17.30 -4.89
N GLY A 121 8.04 17.68 -4.00
CA GLY A 121 8.33 17.96 -2.58
C GLY A 121 8.50 16.71 -1.72
N SER A 122 8.89 16.94 -0.46
CA SER A 122 9.11 15.90 0.54
C SER A 122 7.79 15.24 0.96
N GLN A 123 7.87 13.96 1.29
CA GLN A 123 6.74 13.22 1.84
C GLN A 123 6.42 13.72 3.26
N ILE A 124 5.13 13.76 3.58
CA ILE A 124 4.59 14.11 4.90
C ILE A 124 3.89 12.86 5.46
N GLY A 125 4.32 12.40 6.62
CA GLY A 125 3.81 11.19 7.25
C GLY A 125 4.15 9.91 6.48
N SER A 126 3.45 8.83 6.78
CA SER A 126 3.65 7.53 6.14
C SER A 126 2.97 7.45 4.77
N ALA A 127 3.58 6.71 3.83
CA ALA A 127 2.92 6.33 2.60
C ALA A 127 1.70 5.45 2.89
N ALA A 128 0.78 5.35 1.93
CA ALA A 128 -0.41 4.53 2.06
C ALA A 128 -0.06 3.05 2.29
N MET A 129 -0.64 2.47 3.33
CA MET A 129 -0.59 1.04 3.58
C MET A 129 -1.56 0.34 2.61
N ARG A 130 -1.15 -0.81 2.09
CA ARG A 130 -2.02 -1.65 1.26
C ARG A 130 -3.12 -2.25 2.11
N ASP A 131 -4.37 -2.10 1.66
CA ASP A 131 -5.53 -2.75 2.25
C ASP A 131 -5.80 -4.06 1.49
N PRO A 132 -5.53 -5.23 2.10
CA PRO A 132 -5.62 -6.52 1.42
C PRO A 132 -7.02 -7.12 1.39
N THR A 133 -8.08 -6.34 1.64
CA THR A 133 -9.47 -6.82 1.67
C THR A 133 -9.88 -7.51 0.37
N GLU A 134 -9.35 -7.04 -0.78
CA GLU A 134 -9.56 -7.64 -2.08
C GLU A 134 -8.25 -8.19 -2.66
N PRO A 135 -8.25 -9.40 -3.25
CA PRO A 135 -7.06 -9.93 -3.91
C PRO A 135 -6.68 -9.10 -5.13
N ALA A 136 -5.37 -8.88 -5.31
CA ALA A 136 -4.87 -8.20 -6.48
C ALA A 136 -5.14 -9.01 -7.75
N ARG A 137 -5.67 -8.34 -8.77
CA ARG A 137 -5.95 -8.93 -10.09
C ARG A 137 -5.51 -7.98 -11.21
N SER A 138 -5.31 -8.50 -12.39
CA SER A 138 -5.01 -7.67 -13.56
C SER A 138 -6.29 -7.00 -14.08
N ILE A 139 -6.24 -5.69 -14.20
CA ILE A 139 -7.32 -4.87 -14.77
C ILE A 139 -6.86 -4.40 -16.15
N VAL A 140 -7.53 -4.85 -17.20
CA VAL A 140 -7.31 -4.35 -18.55
C VAL A 140 -8.07 -3.04 -18.71
N VAL A 141 -7.36 -1.99 -19.12
CA VAL A 141 -7.90 -0.66 -19.36
C VAL A 141 -7.82 -0.38 -20.85
N ALA A 142 -8.96 -0.39 -21.52
CA ALA A 142 -9.06 -0.09 -22.95
C ALA A 142 -8.58 1.35 -23.27
N ALA A 143 -8.35 1.66 -24.54
CA ALA A 143 -8.10 3.04 -24.98
C ALA A 143 -9.23 3.96 -24.51
N GLY A 144 -8.91 5.06 -23.83
CA GLY A 144 -9.88 5.96 -23.18
C GLY A 144 -10.63 5.39 -21.98
N GLY A 145 -10.41 4.11 -21.65
CA GLY A 145 -11.03 3.44 -20.50
C GLY A 145 -10.46 3.90 -19.17
N VAL A 146 -11.14 3.49 -18.07
CA VAL A 146 -10.80 3.88 -16.71
C VAL A 146 -10.70 2.67 -15.78
N ALA A 147 -9.82 2.81 -14.78
CA ALA A 147 -9.71 1.96 -13.62
C ALA A 147 -9.56 2.83 -12.38
N HIS A 148 -9.78 2.29 -11.18
CA HIS A 148 -9.65 3.05 -9.94
C HIS A 148 -8.95 2.25 -8.84
N ALA A 149 -8.48 2.96 -7.82
CA ALA A 149 -8.14 2.40 -6.52
C ALA A 149 -8.71 3.32 -5.44
N THR A 150 -9.38 2.76 -4.44
CA THR A 150 -9.97 3.57 -3.37
C THR A 150 -8.90 3.92 -2.34
N LEU A 151 -8.68 5.22 -2.14
CA LEU A 151 -7.87 5.76 -1.07
C LEU A 151 -8.75 6.00 0.15
N ARG A 152 -8.41 5.39 1.28
CA ARG A 152 -8.97 5.72 2.59
C ARG A 152 -8.02 6.66 3.31
N VAL A 153 -8.54 7.80 3.75
CA VAL A 153 -7.83 8.79 4.54
C VAL A 153 -8.49 8.84 5.92
N VAL A 154 -7.81 8.35 6.94
CA VAL A 154 -8.26 8.46 8.33
C VAL A 154 -8.07 9.90 8.78
N GLN A 155 -9.05 10.46 9.50
CA GLN A 155 -8.95 11.82 10.02
C GLN A 155 -7.82 11.90 11.05
N ALA A 156 -6.90 12.86 10.86
CA ALA A 156 -5.76 13.05 11.76
C ALA A 156 -6.20 13.34 13.21
N ASP A 157 -7.39 13.91 13.38
CA ASP A 157 -7.95 14.25 14.68
C ASP A 157 -8.43 13.01 15.48
N ASN A 158 -8.43 11.83 14.87
CA ASN A 158 -8.67 10.55 15.57
C ASN A 158 -7.44 10.06 16.35
N PHE A 159 -6.28 10.69 16.17
CA PHE A 159 -5.02 10.30 16.81
C PHE A 159 -4.64 11.33 17.89
N PRO A 160 -3.92 10.89 18.95
CA PRO A 160 -3.36 11.84 19.93
C PRO A 160 -2.44 12.85 19.26
N ALA A 161 -2.73 14.14 19.42
CA ALA A 161 -2.03 15.21 18.70
C ALA A 161 -0.51 15.22 18.95
N ALA A 162 -0.07 14.85 20.16
CA ALA A 162 1.35 14.80 20.52
C ALA A 162 2.14 13.77 19.71
N GLY A 163 1.54 12.61 19.41
CA GLY A 163 2.15 11.57 18.57
C GLY A 163 1.99 11.87 17.09
N CYS A 164 0.78 12.13 16.66
CA CYS A 164 0.40 12.35 15.26
C CYS A 164 1.04 13.60 14.64
N GLN A 165 1.16 14.71 15.39
CA GLN A 165 1.61 16.02 14.88
C GLN A 165 0.77 16.46 13.67
N PRO A 166 -0.54 16.75 13.84
CA PRO A 166 -1.45 17.00 12.74
C PRO A 166 -1.00 18.15 11.85
N THR A 167 -0.80 17.88 10.56
CA THR A 167 -0.23 18.82 9.58
C THR A 167 -1.15 18.93 8.37
N ALA A 168 -1.37 20.14 7.85
CA ALA A 168 -2.13 20.39 6.63
C ALA A 168 -1.33 19.93 5.40
N VAL A 169 -2.02 19.30 4.45
CA VAL A 169 -1.48 18.85 3.17
C VAL A 169 -2.38 19.26 2.03
N SER A 170 -1.82 19.39 0.83
CA SER A 170 -2.56 19.82 -0.35
C SER A 170 -2.28 19.00 -1.61
N THR A 171 -1.36 18.06 -1.54
CA THR A 171 -0.91 17.31 -2.74
C THR A 171 -0.74 15.83 -2.43
N LEU A 172 -1.34 15.00 -3.27
CA LEU A 172 -1.06 13.55 -3.36
C LEU A 172 -0.01 13.31 -4.43
N LYS A 173 0.97 12.48 -4.11
CA LYS A 173 1.93 11.86 -5.03
C LYS A 173 1.49 10.42 -5.26
N ILE A 174 1.31 10.04 -6.52
CA ILE A 174 0.72 8.76 -6.90
C ILE A 174 1.65 8.06 -7.88
N PHE A 175 2.07 6.84 -7.57
CA PHE A 175 2.77 5.96 -8.48
C PHE A 175 1.78 4.92 -9.01
N PRO A 176 1.47 4.87 -10.32
CA PRO A 176 0.67 3.77 -10.85
C PRO A 176 1.31 2.41 -10.51
N PRO A 177 0.54 1.32 -10.43
CA PRO A 177 1.08 0.01 -10.13
C PRO A 177 2.26 -0.38 -11.04
N GLY A 178 3.37 -0.82 -10.44
CA GLY A 178 4.57 -1.21 -11.16
C GLY A 178 5.37 -0.07 -11.82
N GLN A 179 5.00 1.20 -11.57
CA GLN A 179 5.66 2.36 -12.15
C GLN A 179 6.51 3.12 -11.11
N THR A 180 7.58 3.75 -11.57
CA THR A 180 8.49 4.57 -10.75
C THR A 180 8.36 6.07 -11.00
N THR A 181 7.60 6.47 -12.02
CA THR A 181 7.28 7.87 -12.30
C THR A 181 5.98 8.24 -11.61
N ALA A 182 5.96 9.38 -10.92
CA ALA A 182 4.81 9.83 -10.15
C ALA A 182 3.88 10.75 -10.95
N LEU A 183 2.58 10.63 -10.64
CA LEU A 183 1.53 11.60 -10.96
C LEU A 183 1.17 12.38 -9.68
N TYR A 184 0.61 13.57 -9.84
CA TYR A 184 0.28 14.45 -8.71
C TYR A 184 -1.15 14.96 -8.83
N LEU A 185 -1.88 14.95 -7.71
CA LEU A 185 -3.23 15.51 -7.60
C LEU A 185 -3.32 16.51 -6.44
N ALA A 186 -4.10 17.56 -6.66
CA ALA A 186 -4.51 18.42 -5.54
C ALA A 186 -5.48 17.66 -4.64
N PHE A 187 -5.21 17.68 -3.34
CA PHE A 187 -6.05 17.05 -2.32
C PHE A 187 -5.80 17.72 -0.96
N SER A 188 -6.69 18.61 -0.56
CA SER A 188 -6.57 19.29 0.73
C SER A 188 -7.08 18.40 1.85
N SER A 189 -6.24 18.16 2.85
CA SER A 189 -6.56 17.34 4.03
C SER A 189 -5.65 17.71 5.21
N ARG A 190 -5.82 17.00 6.32
CA ARG A 190 -4.87 16.94 7.42
C ARG A 190 -4.35 15.52 7.57
N THR A 191 -3.07 15.37 7.86
CA THR A 191 -2.42 14.09 8.09
C THR A 191 -1.57 14.14 9.35
N CYS A 192 -1.13 12.98 9.84
CA CYS A 192 -0.07 12.90 10.83
C CYS A 192 1.28 13.13 10.14
N ALA A 193 2.09 14.06 10.63
CA ALA A 193 3.49 14.20 10.19
C ALA A 193 4.36 13.05 10.69
N SER A 194 3.96 12.41 11.78
CA SER A 194 4.56 11.19 12.32
C SER A 194 4.57 10.05 11.28
N THR A 195 5.64 9.27 11.28
CA THR A 195 5.76 8.03 10.49
C THR A 195 5.60 6.77 11.33
N SER A 196 5.16 6.92 12.59
CA SER A 196 4.85 5.79 13.46
C SER A 196 3.73 4.93 12.87
N PRO A 197 3.84 3.59 12.91
CA PRO A 197 2.76 2.71 12.45
C PRO A 197 1.43 2.92 13.17
N SER A 198 1.45 3.40 14.43
CA SER A 198 0.25 3.75 15.20
C SER A 198 -0.51 4.96 14.64
N ASP A 199 0.15 5.80 13.86
CA ASP A 199 -0.38 7.05 13.31
C ASP A 199 -0.65 6.94 11.80
N GLN A 200 -0.93 5.73 11.31
CA GLN A 200 -1.18 5.46 9.90
C GLN A 200 -2.50 6.08 9.43
N VAL A 201 -2.39 7.07 8.55
CA VAL A 201 -3.54 7.84 8.02
C VAL A 201 -4.02 7.29 6.68
N LEU A 202 -3.11 6.87 5.79
CA LEU A 202 -3.42 6.49 4.42
C LEU A 202 -3.48 4.98 4.24
N TYR A 203 -4.55 4.51 3.59
CA TYR A 203 -4.70 3.12 3.14
C TYR A 203 -5.17 3.12 1.70
N ILE A 204 -4.68 2.18 0.90
CA ILE A 204 -5.02 2.08 -0.52
C ILE A 204 -5.47 0.67 -0.88
N GLN A 205 -6.61 0.56 -1.53
CA GLN A 205 -7.12 -0.70 -2.07
C GLN A 205 -6.44 -1.06 -3.39
N THR A 206 -6.56 -2.32 -3.79
CA THR A 206 -6.09 -2.79 -5.10
C THR A 206 -6.84 -2.11 -6.24
N MET A 207 -6.27 -2.20 -7.45
CA MET A 207 -6.95 -1.71 -8.66
C MET A 207 -8.26 -2.43 -8.89
N GLY A 208 -9.30 -1.65 -9.20
CA GLY A 208 -10.63 -2.09 -9.64
C GLY A 208 -10.96 -1.53 -11.01
N SER A 209 -11.89 -2.17 -11.71
CA SER A 209 -12.40 -1.71 -13.01
C SER A 209 -13.37 -0.53 -12.85
N GLY A 210 -13.45 0.35 -13.86
CA GLY A 210 -14.34 1.50 -13.84
C GLY A 210 -13.86 2.66 -12.96
N ALA A 211 -14.77 3.60 -12.68
CA ALA A 211 -14.41 4.85 -11.97
C ALA A 211 -14.43 4.71 -10.42
N GLY A 212 -14.98 3.62 -9.90
CA GLY A 212 -15.30 3.51 -8.48
C GLY A 212 -16.53 4.33 -8.08
N SER A 213 -17.15 4.03 -6.96
CA SER A 213 -18.32 4.71 -6.39
C SER A 213 -18.13 4.91 -4.90
#